data_f4cdbc4201a9573721277bb09d928110
#
_entry.id   f4cdbc4201a9573721277bb09d928110
#
_cell.length_a   1.000
_cell.length_b   1.000
_cell.length_c   1.000
_cell.angle_alpha   90.00
_cell.angle_beta   90.00
_cell.angle_gamma   90.00
#
_symmetry.space_group_name_H-M   'P 1'
#
loop_
_entity.id
_entity.type
_entity.pdbx_description
1 polymer ?
#
loop_
_entity_poly.entity_id
_entity_poly.type
_entity_poly.pdbx_seq_one_letter_code
_entity_poly.pdbx_strand_id
1 'polypeptide(L)'
;MTVLAALTACEPGGAGQAKSDQSVRQTQKASTMDMQQAGEGSEKILDDTLAAIRPPVKWAYGAPMREACSTDLNEPTGRTTVTRSRNLLTVVAPHRRGSLLGVVQRHWEQQGFKVTSVRNDETMPWLRATRPDGFSVSLQVGSVGNVFISASFACARDSAMTYPPGTPGQPGGPRTEELRPTERSEFWSGEG
;
A
#
# COMPACT_ATOMS: atom_id res chain seq x y z
N MET A 1 -16.92 -7.83 74.84
CA MET A 1 -17.48 -7.92 73.50
C MET A 1 -16.71 -7.00 72.57
N THR A 2 -15.76 -7.59 71.85
CA THR A 2 -14.84 -6.83 70.98
C THR A 2 -15.20 -7.14 69.55
N VAL A 3 -15.63 -6.13 68.80
CA VAL A 3 -15.99 -6.25 67.37
C VAL A 3 -14.76 -5.96 66.56
N LEU A 4 -14.26 -6.95 65.82
CA LEU A 4 -13.23 -6.76 64.79
C LEU A 4 -13.89 -6.29 63.49
N ALA A 5 -13.47 -5.12 63.00
CA ALA A 5 -13.81 -4.65 61.64
C ALA A 5 -12.75 -5.12 60.65
N ALA A 6 -13.17 -5.91 59.65
CA ALA A 6 -12.32 -6.33 58.53
C ALA A 6 -12.34 -5.25 57.45
N LEU A 7 -11.19 -4.71 57.12
CA LEU A 7 -10.97 -3.82 55.97
C LEU A 7 -10.66 -4.68 54.74
N THR A 8 -11.57 -4.69 53.76
CA THR A 8 -11.33 -5.25 52.45
C THR A 8 -10.65 -4.19 51.58
N ALA A 9 -9.40 -4.44 51.20
CA ALA A 9 -8.69 -3.65 50.20
C ALA A 9 -9.14 -4.06 48.79
N CYS A 10 -9.65 -3.08 48.03
CA CYS A 10 -9.86 -3.24 46.60
C CYS A 10 -8.55 -3.02 45.85
N GLU A 11 -8.03 -4.04 45.19
CA GLU A 11 -6.95 -3.88 44.23
C GLU A 11 -7.56 -3.41 42.89
N PRO A 12 -7.00 -2.35 42.27
CA PRO A 12 -7.36 -1.97 40.91
C PRO A 12 -6.63 -2.88 39.93
N GLY A 13 -7.38 -3.71 39.22
CA GLY A 13 -6.88 -4.61 38.18
C GLY A 13 -6.28 -3.85 37.01
N GLY A 14 -4.97 -3.83 36.91
CA GLY A 14 -4.20 -3.37 35.76
C GLY A 14 -4.15 -4.42 34.65
N ALA A 15 -5.18 -4.54 33.81
CA ALA A 15 -5.21 -5.48 32.70
C ALA A 15 -5.29 -4.82 31.31
N GLY A 16 -4.96 -3.54 31.19
CA GLY A 16 -5.13 -2.79 29.94
C GLY A 16 -3.85 -2.46 29.14
N GLN A 17 -2.67 -2.55 29.74
CA GLN A 17 -1.43 -2.05 29.11
C GLN A 17 -0.55 -3.10 28.40
N ALA A 18 -0.75 -4.37 28.61
CA ALA A 18 0.11 -5.41 28.02
C ALA A 18 -0.15 -5.74 26.54
N LYS A 19 -1.30 -5.37 25.99
CA LYS A 19 -1.64 -5.70 24.58
C LYS A 19 -1.17 -4.67 23.55
N SER A 20 -0.99 -3.40 23.95
CA SER A 20 -0.47 -2.35 23.07
C SER A 20 1.04 -2.46 22.86
N ASP A 21 1.81 -2.85 23.89
CA ASP A 21 3.26 -3.00 23.81
C ASP A 21 3.73 -4.18 22.96
N GLN A 22 2.94 -5.26 22.87
CA GLN A 22 3.28 -6.40 22.01
C GLN A 22 3.04 -6.11 20.54
N SER A 23 2.04 -5.32 20.18
CA SER A 23 1.77 -4.92 18.80
C SER A 23 2.87 -4.01 18.25
N VAL A 24 3.38 -3.07 19.06
CA VAL A 24 4.47 -2.17 18.68
C VAL A 24 5.80 -2.91 18.58
N ARG A 25 6.05 -3.90 19.45
CA ARG A 25 7.28 -4.71 19.41
C ARG A 25 7.33 -5.71 18.26
N GLN A 26 6.20 -6.15 17.72
CA GLN A 26 6.18 -7.04 16.55
C GLN A 26 6.48 -6.31 15.23
N THR A 27 6.24 -5.01 15.16
CA THR A 27 6.61 -4.18 14.00
C THR A 27 8.11 -3.85 13.99
N GLN A 28 8.82 -4.04 15.09
CA GLN A 28 10.24 -3.74 15.23
C GLN A 28 11.17 -4.94 15.10
N LYS A 29 10.73 -6.08 14.63
CA LYS A 29 11.69 -7.06 14.08
C LYS A 29 12.25 -6.43 12.81
N ALA A 30 13.33 -5.67 12.99
CA ALA A 30 13.95 -4.86 11.97
C ALA A 30 14.09 -5.70 10.70
N SER A 31 13.31 -5.38 9.68
CA SER A 31 13.43 -6.04 8.39
C SER A 31 14.89 -5.98 7.97
N THR A 32 15.44 -7.12 7.58
CA THR A 32 16.80 -7.20 7.01
C THR A 32 16.80 -6.73 5.56
N MET A 33 15.62 -6.54 4.95
CA MET A 33 15.43 -6.10 3.58
C MET A 33 15.98 -4.69 3.36
N ASP A 34 16.80 -4.51 2.34
CA ASP A 34 17.28 -3.21 1.91
C ASP A 34 16.34 -2.54 0.89
N MET A 35 16.63 -1.29 0.53
CA MET A 35 15.78 -0.51 -0.38
C MET A 35 15.67 -1.13 -1.77
N GLN A 36 16.75 -1.74 -2.30
CA GLN A 36 16.73 -2.40 -3.61
C GLN A 36 15.79 -3.61 -3.60
N GLN A 37 15.94 -4.48 -2.61
CA GLN A 37 15.06 -5.65 -2.42
C GLN A 37 13.60 -5.25 -2.19
N ALA A 38 13.36 -4.19 -1.41
CA ALA A 38 12.02 -3.63 -1.18
C ALA A 38 11.40 -3.09 -2.48
N GLY A 39 12.20 -2.42 -3.30
CA GLY A 39 11.80 -1.94 -4.61
C GLY A 39 11.42 -3.08 -5.56
N GLU A 40 12.29 -4.08 -5.70
CA GLU A 40 12.05 -5.26 -6.54
C GLU A 40 10.81 -6.06 -6.09
N GLY A 41 10.64 -6.24 -4.78
CA GLY A 41 9.44 -6.88 -4.21
C GLY A 41 8.17 -6.09 -4.52
N SER A 42 8.22 -4.76 -4.45
CA SER A 42 7.10 -3.88 -4.83
C SER A 42 6.78 -3.97 -6.32
N GLU A 43 7.80 -3.98 -7.20
CA GLU A 43 7.63 -4.17 -8.65
C GLU A 43 6.92 -5.50 -8.94
N LYS A 44 7.39 -6.60 -8.34
CA LYS A 44 6.77 -7.92 -8.51
C LYS A 44 5.30 -7.94 -8.08
N ILE A 45 4.97 -7.36 -6.93
CA ILE A 45 3.59 -7.28 -6.45
C ILE A 45 2.71 -6.52 -7.45
N LEU A 46 3.21 -5.42 -8.01
CA LEU A 46 2.48 -4.62 -8.99
C LEU A 46 2.28 -5.37 -10.31
N ASP A 47 3.30 -6.07 -10.79
CA ASP A 47 3.22 -6.85 -12.03
C ASP A 47 2.23 -8.03 -11.88
N ASP A 48 2.27 -8.75 -10.75
CA ASP A 48 1.31 -9.80 -10.42
C ASP A 48 -0.14 -9.23 -10.32
N THR A 49 -0.30 -8.03 -9.75
CA THR A 49 -1.60 -7.34 -9.65
C THR A 49 -2.15 -6.99 -11.05
N LEU A 50 -1.32 -6.42 -11.90
CA LEU A 50 -1.71 -6.07 -13.28
C LEU A 50 -2.03 -7.32 -14.10
N ALA A 51 -1.26 -8.40 -13.91
CA ALA A 51 -1.51 -9.68 -14.54
C ALA A 51 -2.86 -10.31 -14.14
N ALA A 52 -3.40 -9.98 -12.97
CA ALA A 52 -4.70 -10.46 -12.52
C ALA A 52 -5.89 -9.69 -13.13
N ILE A 53 -5.67 -8.49 -13.67
CA ILE A 53 -6.73 -7.68 -14.29
C ILE A 53 -7.08 -8.24 -15.67
N ARG A 54 -8.33 -8.67 -15.84
CA ARG A 54 -8.86 -9.22 -17.11
C ARG A 54 -10.16 -8.51 -17.50
N PRO A 55 -10.31 -8.08 -18.74
CA PRO A 55 -9.29 -8.00 -19.80
C PRO A 55 -8.09 -7.13 -19.39
N PRO A 56 -6.90 -7.32 -20.00
CA PRO A 56 -5.69 -6.60 -19.61
C PRO A 56 -5.84 -5.09 -19.84
N VAL A 57 -5.17 -4.32 -18.99
CA VAL A 57 -5.11 -2.86 -19.07
C VAL A 57 -3.74 -2.41 -19.59
N LYS A 58 -3.70 -1.27 -20.27
CA LYS A 58 -2.43 -0.56 -20.55
C LYS A 58 -2.02 0.25 -19.32
N TRP A 59 -0.73 0.27 -19.05
CA TRP A 59 -0.19 0.97 -17.89
C TRP A 59 1.23 1.51 -18.17
N ALA A 60 1.69 2.41 -17.32
CA ALA A 60 3.04 2.93 -17.28
C ALA A 60 3.57 2.93 -15.84
N TYR A 61 4.89 2.94 -15.69
CA TYR A 61 5.52 3.15 -14.38
C TYR A 61 5.10 4.51 -13.81
N GLY A 62 4.78 4.55 -12.52
CA GLY A 62 4.62 5.79 -11.79
C GLY A 62 5.95 6.28 -11.21
N ALA A 63 6.00 7.55 -10.82
CA ALA A 63 7.17 8.10 -10.16
C ALA A 63 7.48 7.33 -8.87
N PRO A 64 8.73 6.89 -8.67
CA PRO A 64 9.13 6.21 -7.45
C PRO A 64 9.14 7.21 -6.28
N MET A 65 8.70 6.76 -5.11
CA MET A 65 8.73 7.58 -3.91
C MET A 65 9.62 6.93 -2.86
N ARG A 66 10.28 7.77 -2.07
CA ARG A 66 11.12 7.39 -0.93
C ARG A 66 10.85 8.36 0.20
N GLU A 67 10.66 7.85 1.38
CA GLU A 67 10.40 8.64 2.59
C GLU A 67 11.28 8.11 3.73
N ALA A 68 12.15 8.97 4.27
CA ALA A 68 13.02 8.61 5.37
C ALA A 68 12.19 8.28 6.62
N CYS A 69 12.54 7.19 7.29
CA CYS A 69 11.92 6.82 8.57
C CYS A 69 12.65 7.51 9.72
N SER A 70 11.89 8.09 10.63
CA SER A 70 12.40 8.70 11.84
C SER A 70 11.87 8.00 13.10
N THR A 71 12.53 8.23 14.22
CA THR A 71 12.02 7.90 15.56
C THR A 71 10.90 8.88 15.97
N ASP A 72 10.22 8.58 17.07
CA ASP A 72 9.21 9.48 17.66
C ASP A 72 9.81 10.87 18.04
N LEU A 73 11.12 10.95 18.23
CA LEU A 73 11.86 12.19 18.46
C LEU A 73 12.35 12.85 17.17
N ASN A 74 11.87 12.36 16.02
CA ASN A 74 12.24 12.84 14.69
C ASN A 74 13.73 12.66 14.33
N GLU A 75 14.40 11.68 14.94
CA GLU A 75 15.78 11.33 14.61
C GLU A 75 15.85 10.35 13.43
N PRO A 76 16.80 10.49 12.50
CA PRO A 76 16.98 9.58 11.39
C PRO A 76 17.28 8.15 11.85
N THR A 77 16.63 7.16 11.24
CA THR A 77 16.83 5.74 11.58
C THR A 77 17.81 5.01 10.66
N GLY A 78 18.30 5.64 9.59
CA GLY A 78 19.06 4.98 8.51
C GLY A 78 18.18 4.00 7.72
N ARG A 79 16.89 4.28 7.65
CA ARG A 79 15.87 3.48 6.96
C ARG A 79 14.95 4.35 6.14
N THR A 80 14.42 3.78 5.09
CA THR A 80 13.58 4.50 4.13
C THR A 80 12.39 3.63 3.71
N THR A 81 11.20 4.20 3.72
CA THR A 81 10.02 3.62 3.08
C THR A 81 10.17 3.75 1.57
N VAL A 82 10.04 2.63 0.87
CA VAL A 82 10.16 2.56 -0.59
C VAL A 82 8.78 2.31 -1.18
N THR A 83 8.36 3.14 -2.14
CA THR A 83 7.10 2.97 -2.87
C THR A 83 7.36 2.89 -4.36
N ARG A 84 6.72 1.93 -5.01
CA ARG A 84 6.59 1.80 -6.46
C ARG A 84 5.14 1.95 -6.86
N SER A 85 4.88 2.42 -8.08
CA SER A 85 3.52 2.60 -8.56
C SER A 85 3.38 2.32 -10.06
N ARG A 86 2.12 2.11 -10.45
CA ARG A 86 1.67 1.99 -11.84
C ARG A 86 0.52 2.96 -12.07
N ASN A 87 0.56 3.65 -13.19
CA ASN A 87 -0.55 4.46 -13.69
C ASN A 87 -1.26 3.67 -14.78
N LEU A 88 -2.55 3.45 -14.65
CA LEU A 88 -3.32 2.87 -15.73
C LEU A 88 -3.52 3.90 -16.84
N LEU A 89 -3.08 3.56 -18.03
CA LEU A 89 -3.32 4.35 -19.25
C LEU A 89 -4.68 4.03 -19.87
N THR A 90 -5.25 2.85 -19.53
CA THR A 90 -6.60 2.48 -19.92
C THR A 90 -7.63 3.30 -19.16
N VAL A 91 -8.53 3.95 -19.90
CA VAL A 91 -9.67 4.67 -19.31
C VAL A 91 -10.61 3.67 -18.67
N VAL A 92 -10.91 3.84 -17.39
CA VAL A 92 -11.88 3.01 -16.65
C VAL A 92 -13.16 3.82 -16.43
N ALA A 93 -14.23 3.43 -17.11
CA ALA A 93 -15.54 4.07 -16.98
C ALA A 93 -16.05 4.04 -15.53
N PRO A 94 -16.77 5.06 -15.03
CA PRO A 94 -17.23 5.13 -13.65
C PRO A 94 -17.91 3.85 -13.16
N HIS A 95 -18.85 3.29 -13.92
CA HIS A 95 -19.55 2.05 -13.58
C HIS A 95 -18.66 0.80 -13.55
N ARG A 96 -17.44 0.83 -14.09
CA ARG A 96 -16.45 -0.27 -14.07
C ARG A 96 -15.43 -0.17 -12.93
N ARG A 97 -15.34 0.98 -12.25
CA ARG A 97 -14.35 1.20 -11.17
C ARG A 97 -14.53 0.23 -10.02
N GLY A 98 -15.76 -0.02 -9.59
CA GLY A 98 -16.07 -1.01 -8.55
C GLY A 98 -15.68 -2.43 -8.95
N SER A 99 -15.88 -2.81 -10.21
CA SER A 99 -15.45 -4.11 -10.74
C SER A 99 -13.92 -4.24 -10.73
N LEU A 100 -13.19 -3.19 -11.10
CA LEU A 100 -11.73 -3.16 -11.04
C LEU A 100 -11.24 -3.33 -9.60
N LEU A 101 -11.79 -2.57 -8.64
CA LEU A 101 -11.46 -2.72 -7.23
C LEU A 101 -11.68 -4.15 -6.75
N GLY A 102 -12.83 -4.74 -7.07
CA GLY A 102 -13.16 -6.10 -6.67
C GLY A 102 -12.22 -7.17 -7.25
N VAL A 103 -11.74 -7.00 -8.49
CA VAL A 103 -10.73 -7.89 -9.08
C VAL A 103 -9.42 -7.79 -8.32
N VAL A 104 -8.93 -6.57 -8.08
CA VAL A 104 -7.67 -6.31 -7.40
C VAL A 104 -7.74 -6.77 -5.94
N GLN A 105 -8.85 -6.50 -5.24
CA GLN A 105 -9.04 -6.94 -3.85
C GLN A 105 -8.92 -8.45 -3.71
N ARG A 106 -9.66 -9.22 -4.52
CA ARG A 106 -9.61 -10.68 -4.47
C ARG A 106 -8.22 -11.22 -4.77
N HIS A 107 -7.51 -10.62 -5.73
CA HIS A 107 -6.14 -11.00 -6.03
C HIS A 107 -5.23 -10.76 -4.83
N TRP A 108 -5.29 -9.59 -4.20
CA TRP A 108 -4.47 -9.27 -3.03
C TRP A 108 -4.77 -10.19 -1.84
N GLU A 109 -6.05 -10.49 -1.59
CA GLU A 109 -6.46 -11.44 -0.55
C GLU A 109 -5.87 -12.84 -0.81
N GLN A 110 -5.88 -13.32 -2.06
CA GLN A 110 -5.24 -14.57 -2.47
C GLN A 110 -3.72 -14.56 -2.28
N GLN A 111 -3.08 -13.39 -2.40
CA GLN A 111 -1.65 -13.20 -2.14
C GLN A 111 -1.32 -12.97 -0.65
N GLY A 112 -2.28 -13.13 0.24
CA GLY A 112 -2.11 -13.02 1.69
C GLY A 112 -2.16 -11.59 2.24
N PHE A 113 -2.57 -10.62 1.43
CA PHE A 113 -2.85 -9.28 1.93
C PHE A 113 -4.18 -9.25 2.68
N LYS A 114 -4.22 -8.50 3.78
CA LYS A 114 -5.44 -8.21 4.53
C LYS A 114 -5.89 -6.79 4.22
N VAL A 115 -7.13 -6.65 3.77
CA VAL A 115 -7.73 -5.33 3.52
C VAL A 115 -7.79 -4.56 4.84
N THR A 116 -7.23 -3.36 4.85
CA THR A 116 -7.20 -2.47 6.02
C THR A 116 -8.18 -1.32 5.88
N SER A 117 -8.50 -0.93 4.66
CA SER A 117 -9.45 0.14 4.39
C SER A 117 -9.99 0.09 2.97
N VAL A 118 -11.29 0.35 2.82
CA VAL A 118 -12.00 0.45 1.53
C VAL A 118 -12.88 1.69 1.56
N ARG A 119 -12.88 2.45 0.47
CA ARG A 119 -13.85 3.49 0.20
C ARG A 119 -14.57 3.15 -1.10
N ASN A 120 -15.84 2.79 -0.99
CA ASN A 120 -16.73 2.55 -2.12
C ASN A 120 -17.39 3.86 -2.55
N ASP A 121 -16.59 4.78 -3.07
CA ASP A 121 -17.06 6.02 -3.65
C ASP A 121 -17.26 5.78 -5.15
N GLU A 122 -18.36 6.28 -5.71
CA GLU A 122 -18.70 6.08 -7.12
C GLU A 122 -17.68 6.74 -8.06
N THR A 123 -17.12 7.88 -7.65
CA THR A 123 -16.20 8.67 -8.46
C THR A 123 -14.73 8.40 -8.15
N MET A 124 -14.37 8.33 -6.87
CA MET A 124 -13.00 8.19 -6.39
C MET A 124 -12.86 7.03 -5.38
N PRO A 125 -13.20 5.81 -5.78
CA PRO A 125 -13.04 4.67 -4.88
C PRO A 125 -11.56 4.38 -4.63
N TRP A 126 -11.26 3.79 -3.47
CA TRP A 126 -9.91 3.34 -3.15
C TRP A 126 -9.92 2.12 -2.23
N LEU A 127 -8.83 1.38 -2.27
CA LEU A 127 -8.60 0.16 -1.51
C LEU A 127 -7.18 0.17 -0.97
N ARG A 128 -6.99 -0.24 0.29
CA ARG A 128 -5.68 -0.47 0.91
C ARG A 128 -5.65 -1.82 1.58
N ALA A 129 -4.49 -2.47 1.49
CA ALA A 129 -4.26 -3.75 2.15
C ALA A 129 -2.80 -3.86 2.61
N THR A 130 -2.56 -4.70 3.61
CA THR A 130 -1.21 -4.94 4.16
C THR A 130 -0.95 -6.43 4.28
N ARG A 131 0.32 -6.82 4.23
CA ARG A 131 0.77 -8.20 4.41
C ARG A 131 1.73 -8.29 5.60
N PRO A 132 1.78 -9.42 6.33
CA PRO A 132 2.61 -9.55 7.54
C PRO A 132 4.12 -9.40 7.32
N ASP A 133 4.60 -9.56 6.09
CA ASP A 133 6.01 -9.38 5.72
C ASP A 133 6.44 -7.91 5.58
N GLY A 134 5.53 -6.96 5.78
CA GLY A 134 5.80 -5.52 5.78
C GLY A 134 5.41 -4.80 4.49
N PHE A 135 4.93 -5.52 3.47
CA PHE A 135 4.39 -4.86 2.28
C PHE A 135 2.98 -4.33 2.50
N SER A 136 2.71 -3.18 1.91
CA SER A 136 1.38 -2.58 1.80
C SER A 136 1.08 -2.24 0.34
N VAL A 137 -0.20 -2.31 -0.02
CA VAL A 137 -0.67 -2.02 -1.38
C VAL A 137 -1.85 -1.07 -1.34
N SER A 138 -1.98 -0.25 -2.37
CA SER A 138 -3.17 0.59 -2.55
C SER A 138 -3.58 0.68 -4.02
N LEU A 139 -4.89 0.74 -4.26
CA LEU A 139 -5.48 1.17 -5.52
C LEU A 139 -6.32 2.41 -5.23
N GLN A 140 -6.14 3.44 -6.03
CA GLN A 140 -6.84 4.71 -5.87
C GLN A 140 -7.29 5.24 -7.23
N VAL A 141 -8.53 5.69 -7.31
CA VAL A 141 -9.05 6.45 -8.45
C VAL A 141 -9.03 7.91 -8.09
N GLY A 142 -8.40 8.74 -8.93
CA GLY A 142 -8.36 10.19 -8.75
C GLY A 142 -9.58 10.88 -9.35
N SER A 143 -9.72 12.18 -9.08
CA SER A 143 -10.88 13.00 -9.46
C SER A 143 -11.15 13.05 -10.96
N VAL A 144 -10.12 12.94 -11.78
CA VAL A 144 -10.22 12.91 -13.27
C VAL A 144 -10.33 11.48 -13.84
N GLY A 145 -10.53 10.47 -12.98
CA GLY A 145 -10.68 9.06 -13.40
C GLY A 145 -9.36 8.32 -13.63
N ASN A 146 -8.23 8.93 -13.34
CA ASN A 146 -6.93 8.28 -13.36
C ASN A 146 -6.81 7.24 -12.23
N VAL A 147 -6.27 6.08 -12.55
CA VAL A 147 -6.12 4.97 -11.60
C VAL A 147 -4.65 4.75 -11.28
N PHE A 148 -4.34 4.73 -10.00
CA PHE A 148 -3.01 4.46 -9.46
C PHE A 148 -3.03 3.16 -8.65
N ILE A 149 -2.05 2.30 -8.89
CA ILE A 149 -1.81 1.13 -8.06
C ILE A 149 -0.40 1.30 -7.49
N SER A 150 -0.24 1.17 -6.18
CA SER A 150 1.07 1.27 -5.54
C SER A 150 1.33 0.12 -4.59
N ALA A 151 2.60 -0.23 -4.45
CA ALA A 151 3.12 -1.15 -3.46
C ALA A 151 4.27 -0.48 -2.71
N SER A 152 4.28 -0.61 -1.40
CA SER A 152 5.25 0.03 -0.52
C SER A 152 5.81 -0.98 0.48
N PHE A 153 7.05 -0.79 0.87
CA PHE A 153 7.68 -1.48 1.99
C PHE A 153 8.19 -0.46 2.98
N ALA A 154 7.75 -0.59 4.24
CA ALA A 154 8.09 0.39 5.28
C ALA A 154 9.49 0.17 5.82
N CYS A 155 10.27 1.24 5.91
CA CYS A 155 11.53 1.32 6.64
C CYS A 155 12.54 0.21 6.28
N ALA A 156 12.78 -0.01 4.99
CA ALA A 156 13.90 -0.80 4.48
C ALA A 156 15.24 -0.18 4.89
N ARG A 157 16.30 -0.96 5.01
CA ARG A 157 17.66 -0.42 5.24
C ARG A 157 18.09 0.43 4.04
N ASP A 158 18.68 1.56 4.32
CA ASP A 158 19.19 2.43 3.26
C ASP A 158 20.22 1.71 2.39
N SER A 159 20.06 1.79 1.08
CA SER A 159 20.94 1.25 0.07
C SER A 159 20.83 2.02 -1.23
N ALA A 160 21.77 1.81 -2.15
CA ALA A 160 21.59 2.25 -3.53
C ALA A 160 20.39 1.54 -4.17
N MET A 161 19.77 2.21 -5.15
CA MET A 161 18.62 1.68 -5.88
C MET A 161 18.80 1.85 -7.38
N THR A 162 18.31 0.87 -8.11
CA THR A 162 18.08 0.93 -9.55
C THR A 162 16.59 0.93 -9.85
N TYR A 163 16.23 1.32 -11.05
CA TYR A 163 14.84 1.43 -11.47
C TYR A 163 14.65 0.78 -12.84
N PRO A 164 13.49 0.19 -13.13
CA PRO A 164 13.18 -0.31 -14.45
C PRO A 164 13.28 0.79 -15.51
N PRO A 165 13.71 0.47 -16.74
CA PRO A 165 13.66 1.40 -17.88
C PRO A 165 12.25 1.97 -18.06
N GLY A 166 12.14 3.28 -18.36
CA GLY A 166 10.84 3.95 -18.49
C GLY A 166 10.23 4.43 -17.17
N THR A 167 10.95 4.33 -16.05
CA THR A 167 10.49 4.91 -14.77
C THR A 167 10.57 6.45 -14.83
N PRO A 168 9.49 7.19 -14.51
CA PRO A 168 9.49 8.65 -14.48
C PRO A 168 10.55 9.21 -13.54
N GLY A 169 11.17 10.34 -13.94
CA GLY A 169 12.26 10.96 -13.17
C GLY A 169 13.61 10.24 -13.31
N GLN A 170 13.69 9.18 -14.12
CA GLN A 170 14.92 8.53 -14.52
C GLN A 170 15.25 8.89 -15.98
N PRO A 171 16.51 8.78 -16.43
CA PRO A 171 16.87 9.03 -17.83
C PRO A 171 16.01 8.21 -18.80
N GLY A 172 15.38 8.87 -19.77
CA GLY A 172 14.48 8.22 -20.75
C GLY A 172 13.08 7.86 -20.22
N GLY A 173 12.74 8.25 -19.00
CA GLY A 173 11.37 8.05 -18.46
C GLY A 173 10.38 9.07 -19.03
N PRO A 174 9.06 8.73 -19.05
CA PRO A 174 8.02 9.60 -19.57
C PRO A 174 7.81 10.82 -18.68
N ARG A 175 7.23 11.88 -19.28
CA ARG A 175 6.75 13.06 -18.54
C ARG A 175 5.39 12.76 -17.89
N THR A 176 5.02 13.55 -16.90
CA THR A 176 3.78 13.35 -16.13
C THR A 176 2.52 13.42 -17.03
N GLU A 177 2.52 14.23 -18.07
CA GLU A 177 1.40 14.36 -19.01
C GLU A 177 1.13 13.05 -19.78
N GLU A 178 2.18 12.27 -20.04
CA GLU A 178 2.10 10.98 -20.73
C GLU A 178 1.52 9.86 -19.87
N LEU A 179 1.31 10.13 -18.58
CA LEU A 179 0.73 9.18 -17.62
C LEU A 179 -0.80 9.29 -17.48
N ARG A 180 -1.44 10.12 -18.28
CA ARG A 180 -2.90 10.26 -18.28
C ARG A 180 -3.56 9.08 -18.98
N PRO A 181 -4.74 8.63 -18.51
CA PRO A 181 -5.49 7.56 -19.18
C PRO A 181 -6.07 8.07 -20.50
N THR A 182 -5.56 7.54 -21.60
CA THR A 182 -6.00 7.86 -22.97
C THR A 182 -6.38 6.64 -23.78
N GLU A 183 -5.95 5.45 -23.33
CA GLU A 183 -6.19 4.18 -24.01
C GLU A 183 -7.61 3.68 -23.76
N ARG A 184 -8.36 3.37 -24.82
CA ARG A 184 -9.71 2.83 -24.68
C ARG A 184 -9.71 1.31 -24.76
N SER A 185 -10.59 0.71 -23.98
CA SER A 185 -10.87 -0.72 -23.94
C SER A 185 -12.38 -0.94 -24.12
N GLU A 186 -12.79 -1.88 -24.95
CA GLU A 186 -14.20 -2.22 -25.10
C GLU A 186 -14.86 -2.54 -23.77
N PHE A 187 -14.18 -3.28 -22.91
CA PHE A 187 -14.69 -3.67 -21.61
C PHE A 187 -14.57 -2.55 -20.55
N TRP A 188 -13.34 -2.01 -20.37
CA TRP A 188 -13.10 -1.07 -19.28
C TRP A 188 -13.62 0.34 -19.54
N SER A 189 -13.65 0.76 -20.82
CA SER A 189 -14.05 2.11 -21.22
C SER A 189 -15.41 2.15 -21.92
N GLY A 190 -16.03 0.97 -22.21
CA GLY A 190 -17.31 0.87 -22.90
C GLY A 190 -18.44 1.44 -22.08
N GLU A 191 -19.50 1.88 -22.76
CA GLU A 191 -20.78 2.22 -22.14
C GLU A 191 -21.42 0.92 -21.64
N GLY A 192 -22.03 0.98 -20.42
CA GLY A 192 -22.68 -0.19 -19.80
C GLY A 192 -24.05 -0.46 -20.39
#